data_6c4f78b420ffd7b70b0359fb550dee31
#
_entry.id   6c4f78b420ffd7b70b0359fb550dee31
#
_cell.length_a   1.000
_cell.length_b   1.000
_cell.length_c   1.000
_cell.angle_alpha   90.00
_cell.angle_beta   90.00
_cell.angle_gamma   90.00
#
_symmetry.space_group_name_H-M   'P 1'
#
loop_
_entity.id
_entity.type
_entity.pdbx_description
1 polymer ?
#
loop_
_entity_poly.entity_id
_entity_poly.type
_entity_poly.pdbx_seq_one_letter_code
_entity_poly.pdbx_strand_id
1 'polypeptide(L)'
;MSKILITGGTGFIGTNLSKILLSKGHNVIVSDLLSSNLDNSIRCDVGNIRQLEQLFNKIENVDYVYHLAAEYGRWNGEDYYENLWQTNVIGLKNIIRIQERLKFKMIFFSSAEVYGDYDKEMSEKIMINNPISDTYQMNDYAISKWAGELICMNSMRMFDTQTVIVRPVNCYGPYEHYTPYRGFIPKFIYKNLMKQEYDV
;
A
#
# COMPACT_ATOMS: atom_id res chain seq x y z
N MET A 1 7.14 9.23 -21.39
CA MET A 1 8.02 8.82 -20.29
C MET A 1 7.61 9.61 -19.07
N SER A 2 7.28 8.95 -17.95
CA SER A 2 6.85 9.62 -16.70
C SER A 2 7.85 9.30 -15.59
N LYS A 3 7.98 10.21 -14.62
CA LYS A 3 8.75 10.02 -13.40
C LYS A 3 7.82 9.51 -12.29
N ILE A 4 8.11 8.32 -11.79
CA ILE A 4 7.22 7.56 -10.92
C ILE A 4 7.94 7.23 -9.62
N LEU A 5 7.32 7.57 -8.48
CA LEU A 5 7.75 7.12 -7.16
C LEU A 5 6.89 5.94 -6.72
N ILE A 6 7.52 4.88 -6.21
CA ILE A 6 6.84 3.74 -5.58
C ILE A 6 7.30 3.66 -4.12
N THR A 7 6.42 3.96 -3.18
CA THR A 7 6.69 3.72 -1.75
C THR A 7 6.28 2.28 -1.40
N GLY A 8 7.01 1.62 -0.51
CA GLY A 8 6.86 0.17 -0.31
C GLY A 8 7.35 -0.64 -1.52
N GLY A 9 8.30 -0.07 -2.26
CA GLY A 9 8.70 -0.57 -3.58
C GLY A 9 9.59 -1.80 -3.55
N THR A 10 10.16 -2.19 -2.40
CA THR A 10 10.91 -3.44 -2.22
C THR A 10 10.03 -4.62 -1.82
N GLY A 11 8.77 -4.35 -1.47
CA GLY A 11 7.78 -5.39 -1.18
C GLY A 11 7.37 -6.18 -2.42
N PHE A 12 6.55 -7.21 -2.22
CA PHE A 12 6.08 -8.10 -3.28
C PHE A 12 5.46 -7.37 -4.48
N ILE A 13 4.42 -6.57 -4.24
CA ILE A 13 3.72 -5.82 -5.31
C ILE A 13 4.64 -4.75 -5.90
N GLY A 14 5.36 -4.01 -5.05
CA GLY A 14 6.25 -2.94 -5.46
C GLY A 14 7.37 -3.39 -6.39
N THR A 15 7.99 -4.54 -6.09
CA THR A 15 9.04 -5.14 -6.92
C THR A 15 8.52 -5.53 -8.30
N ASN A 16 7.36 -6.17 -8.39
CA ASN A 16 6.75 -6.53 -9.67
C ASN A 16 6.36 -5.28 -10.47
N LEU A 17 5.72 -4.31 -9.82
CA LEU A 17 5.28 -3.07 -10.45
C LEU A 17 6.48 -2.25 -10.98
N SER A 18 7.55 -2.11 -10.18
CA SER A 18 8.75 -1.36 -10.59
C SER A 18 9.39 -1.95 -11.84
N LYS A 19 9.50 -3.29 -11.91
CA LYS A 19 10.05 -3.98 -13.09
C LYS A 19 9.20 -3.76 -14.34
N ILE A 20 7.88 -3.85 -14.22
CA ILE A 20 6.97 -3.61 -15.36
C ILE A 20 7.05 -2.16 -15.82
N LEU A 21 7.06 -1.20 -14.92
CA LEU A 21 7.14 0.22 -15.29
C LEU A 21 8.48 0.58 -15.92
N LEU A 22 9.59 0.03 -15.41
CA LEU A 22 10.91 0.18 -16.00
C LEU A 22 10.96 -0.40 -17.41
N SER A 23 10.39 -1.60 -17.63
CA SER A 23 10.36 -2.23 -18.96
C SER A 23 9.52 -1.45 -19.98
N LYS A 24 8.59 -0.62 -19.51
CA LYS A 24 7.81 0.31 -20.34
C LYS A 24 8.49 1.66 -20.57
N GLY A 25 9.72 1.83 -20.10
CA GLY A 25 10.54 3.03 -20.34
C GLY A 25 10.21 4.20 -19.40
N HIS A 26 9.54 3.97 -18.25
CA HIS A 26 9.34 5.01 -17.26
C HIS A 26 10.59 5.19 -16.38
N ASN A 27 10.78 6.40 -15.84
CA ASN A 27 11.77 6.66 -14.81
C ASN A 27 11.18 6.32 -13.44
N VAL A 28 11.59 5.19 -12.86
CA VAL A 28 11.03 4.65 -11.62
C VAL A 28 12.01 4.82 -10.47
N ILE A 29 11.53 5.42 -9.40
CA ILE A 29 12.24 5.57 -8.12
C ILE A 29 11.52 4.68 -7.10
N VAL A 30 12.27 3.82 -6.43
CA VAL A 30 11.76 2.94 -5.38
C VAL A 30 12.10 3.53 -4.03
N SER A 31 11.12 3.59 -3.12
CA SER A 31 11.33 4.03 -1.74
C SER A 31 10.76 3.00 -0.76
N ASP A 32 11.54 2.66 0.27
CA ASP A 32 11.15 1.68 1.28
C ASP A 32 11.93 1.90 2.59
N LEU A 33 11.50 1.24 3.67
CA LEU A 33 12.28 1.14 4.92
C LEU A 33 13.55 0.31 4.73
N LEU A 34 13.48 -0.71 3.87
CA LEU A 34 14.59 -1.57 3.54
C LEU A 34 15.42 -0.98 2.40
N SER A 35 16.72 -1.12 2.51
CA SER A 35 17.63 -0.80 1.41
C SER A 35 17.47 -1.84 0.31
N SER A 36 17.52 -1.40 -0.93
CA SER A 36 17.51 -2.25 -2.12
C SER A 36 18.78 -2.02 -2.93
N ASN A 37 19.24 -3.05 -3.63
CA ASN A 37 20.38 -2.96 -4.56
C ASN A 37 19.98 -2.33 -5.92
N LEU A 38 18.80 -1.78 -6.05
CA LEU A 38 18.37 -1.04 -7.23
C LEU A 38 19.03 0.34 -7.23
N ASP A 39 19.63 0.75 -8.34
CA ASP A 39 20.35 2.03 -8.48
C ASP A 39 19.47 3.25 -8.11
N ASN A 40 18.16 3.16 -8.31
CA ASN A 40 17.20 4.22 -8.01
C ASN A 40 16.40 3.94 -6.71
N SER A 41 17.00 3.28 -5.74
CA SER A 41 16.38 3.02 -4.44
C SER A 41 16.79 4.07 -3.42
N ILE A 42 15.81 4.59 -2.68
CA ILE A 42 16.01 5.57 -1.61
C ILE A 42 15.32 5.06 -0.35
N ARG A 43 16.08 4.88 0.71
CA ARG A 43 15.52 4.52 2.01
C ARG A 43 14.71 5.68 2.58
N CYS A 44 13.44 5.43 2.93
CA CYS A 44 12.56 6.43 3.51
C CYS A 44 11.44 5.77 4.31
N ASP A 45 11.25 6.24 5.53
CA ASP A 45 10.10 5.92 6.35
C ASP A 45 8.97 6.93 6.03
N VAL A 46 7.85 6.42 5.49
CA VAL A 46 6.67 7.25 5.18
C VAL A 46 6.03 7.86 6.43
N GLY A 47 6.16 7.20 7.58
CA GLY A 47 5.73 7.71 8.87
C GLY A 47 6.51 8.95 9.33
N ASN A 48 7.69 9.22 8.74
CA ASN A 48 8.55 10.35 9.06
C ASN A 48 8.46 11.43 7.99
N ILE A 49 7.74 12.51 8.27
CA ILE A 49 7.52 13.60 7.31
C ILE A 49 8.83 14.26 6.84
N ARG A 50 9.86 14.37 7.71
CA ARG A 50 11.14 14.97 7.33
C ARG A 50 11.88 14.12 6.29
N GLN A 51 11.86 12.79 6.43
CA GLN A 51 12.44 11.88 5.44
C GLN A 51 11.70 11.97 4.10
N LEU A 52 10.37 12.06 4.13
CA LEU A 52 9.57 12.25 2.93
C LEU A 52 9.87 13.59 2.24
N GLU A 53 9.98 14.69 2.97
CA GLU A 53 10.34 15.97 2.38
C GLU A 53 11.75 15.95 1.76
N GLN A 54 12.72 15.32 2.42
CA GLN A 54 14.06 15.10 1.85
C GLN A 54 14.00 14.23 0.58
N LEU A 55 13.20 13.16 0.57
CA LEU A 55 12.97 12.32 -0.60
C LEU A 55 12.41 13.15 -1.77
N PHE A 56 11.30 13.87 -1.55
CA PHE A 56 10.66 14.65 -2.60
C PHE A 56 11.53 15.81 -3.10
N ASN A 57 12.32 16.44 -2.24
CA ASN A 57 13.30 17.45 -2.63
C ASN A 57 14.42 16.87 -3.50
N LYS A 58 14.86 15.64 -3.19
CA LYS A 58 15.92 14.95 -3.95
C LYS A 58 15.46 14.49 -5.32
N ILE A 59 14.22 13.98 -5.40
CA ILE A 59 13.72 13.39 -6.64
C ILE A 59 13.08 14.41 -7.57
N GLU A 60 12.64 15.56 -7.08
CA GLU A 60 11.96 16.63 -7.82
C GLU A 60 10.88 16.17 -8.83
N ASN A 61 9.93 16.99 -9.17
CA ASN A 61 8.98 16.82 -10.29
C ASN A 61 8.50 15.37 -10.55
N VAL A 62 7.80 14.77 -9.59
CA VAL A 62 7.19 13.45 -9.72
C VAL A 62 5.83 13.56 -10.39
N ASP A 63 5.58 12.77 -11.44
CA ASP A 63 4.29 12.71 -12.13
C ASP A 63 3.28 11.84 -11.39
N TYR A 64 3.75 10.67 -10.91
CA TYR A 64 2.91 9.67 -10.24
C TYR A 64 3.57 9.14 -8.97
N VAL A 65 2.75 8.93 -7.95
CA VAL A 65 3.14 8.19 -6.74
C VAL A 65 2.25 6.96 -6.60
N TYR A 66 2.87 5.78 -6.62
CA TYR A 66 2.21 4.53 -6.23
C TYR A 66 2.51 4.31 -4.75
N HIS A 67 1.50 4.50 -3.90
CA HIS A 67 1.66 4.37 -2.46
C HIS A 67 1.26 2.96 -2.01
N LEU A 68 2.27 2.09 -1.90
CA LEU A 68 2.14 0.71 -1.46
C LEU A 68 2.70 0.48 -0.04
N ALA A 69 3.46 1.45 0.51
CA ALA A 69 4.01 1.33 1.85
C ALA A 69 2.88 1.11 2.86
N ALA A 70 2.91 -0.02 3.53
CA ALA A 70 1.92 -0.41 4.52
C ALA A 70 2.46 -1.53 5.43
N GLU A 71 2.07 -1.49 6.68
CA GLU A 71 2.10 -2.65 7.56
C GLU A 71 0.82 -3.46 7.38
N TYR A 72 0.89 -4.78 7.43
CA TYR A 72 -0.23 -5.67 7.17
C TYR A 72 -0.18 -6.93 8.02
N GLY A 73 -1.35 -7.57 8.18
CA GLY A 73 -1.52 -8.86 8.84
C GLY A 73 -1.41 -8.79 10.36
N ARG A 74 -1.68 -9.93 10.99
CA ARG A 74 -1.71 -10.06 12.46
C ARG A 74 -0.38 -9.75 13.11
N TRP A 75 0.73 -10.16 12.46
CA TRP A 75 2.07 -9.97 13.02
C TRP A 75 2.42 -8.50 13.26
N ASN A 76 2.16 -7.64 12.27
CA ASN A 76 2.51 -6.21 12.38
C ASN A 76 1.31 -5.33 12.72
N GLY A 77 0.10 -5.85 12.56
CA GLY A 77 -1.13 -5.10 12.76
C GLY A 77 -1.68 -5.19 14.17
N GLU A 78 -1.87 -6.41 14.69
CA GLU A 78 -2.49 -6.63 15.99
C GLU A 78 -1.46 -6.58 17.13
N ASP A 79 -0.26 -7.16 16.92
CA ASP A 79 0.79 -7.20 17.95
C ASP A 79 1.59 -5.89 18.03
N TYR A 80 1.67 -5.14 16.90
CA TYR A 80 2.41 -3.88 16.79
C TYR A 80 1.53 -2.80 16.16
N TYR A 81 0.36 -2.56 16.73
CA TYR A 81 -0.64 -1.61 16.23
C TYR A 81 -0.09 -0.20 16.02
N GLU A 82 0.85 0.25 16.83
CA GLU A 82 1.48 1.56 16.70
C GLU A 82 2.20 1.71 15.35
N ASN A 83 2.96 0.69 14.94
CA ASN A 83 3.64 0.69 13.63
C ASN A 83 2.62 0.68 12.49
N LEU A 84 1.54 -0.08 12.64
CA LEU A 84 0.47 -0.12 11.65
C LEU A 84 -0.18 1.25 11.47
N TRP A 85 -0.57 1.90 12.55
CA TRP A 85 -1.18 3.23 12.49
C TRP A 85 -0.20 4.28 11.99
N GLN A 86 1.06 4.23 12.44
CA GLN A 86 2.11 5.14 12.00
C GLN A 86 2.37 5.03 10.51
N THR A 87 2.43 3.82 9.96
CA THR A 87 2.69 3.61 8.53
C THR A 87 1.44 3.85 7.68
N ASN A 88 0.33 3.20 8.01
CA ASN A 88 -0.84 3.17 7.12
C ASN A 88 -1.65 4.46 7.15
N VAL A 89 -1.74 5.12 8.31
CA VAL A 89 -2.58 6.32 8.49
C VAL A 89 -1.73 7.59 8.48
N ILE A 90 -0.74 7.68 9.37
CA ILE A 90 0.12 8.87 9.43
C ILE A 90 1.00 8.96 8.21
N GLY A 91 1.60 7.83 7.77
CA GLY A 91 2.43 7.78 6.55
C GLY A 91 1.66 8.20 5.31
N LEU A 92 0.45 7.68 5.10
CA LEU A 92 -0.41 8.13 4.02
C LEU A 92 -0.75 9.64 4.15
N LYS A 93 -1.08 10.12 5.35
CA LYS A 93 -1.39 11.55 5.56
C LYS A 93 -0.18 12.42 5.23
N ASN A 94 1.03 12.00 5.54
CA ASN A 94 2.26 12.69 5.17
C ASN A 94 2.41 12.80 3.64
N ILE A 95 2.20 11.68 2.90
CA ILE A 95 2.22 11.68 1.43
C ILE A 95 1.17 12.63 0.86
N ILE A 96 -0.06 12.59 1.39
CA ILE A 96 -1.16 13.45 0.95
C ILE A 96 -0.83 14.93 1.18
N ARG A 97 -0.21 15.30 2.32
CA ARG A 97 0.22 16.69 2.55
C ARG A 97 1.21 17.18 1.49
N ILE A 98 2.09 16.32 1.05
CA ILE A 98 3.03 16.63 -0.04
C ILE A 98 2.27 16.70 -1.37
N GLN A 99 1.32 15.78 -1.62
CA GLN A 99 0.47 15.80 -2.82
C GLN A 99 -0.37 17.09 -2.92
N GLU A 100 -0.94 17.55 -1.82
CA GLU A 100 -1.72 18.79 -1.76
C GLU A 100 -0.90 20.00 -2.25
N ARG A 101 0.42 19.97 -2.01
CA ARG A 101 1.38 21.02 -2.41
C ARG A 101 1.93 20.81 -3.83
N LEU A 102 2.39 19.60 -4.15
CA LEU A 102 3.11 19.30 -5.39
C LEU A 102 2.21 18.84 -6.55
N LYS A 103 0.95 18.45 -6.25
CA LYS A 103 -0.08 18.09 -7.24
C LYS A 103 0.25 16.90 -8.15
N PHE A 104 1.11 15.98 -7.72
CA PHE A 104 1.30 14.70 -8.43
C PHE A 104 0.01 13.83 -8.38
N LYS A 105 -0.13 12.93 -9.34
CA LYS A 105 -1.20 11.93 -9.34
C LYS A 105 -0.84 10.76 -8.44
N MET A 106 -1.76 10.30 -7.60
CA MET A 106 -1.50 9.19 -6.68
C MET A 106 -2.35 7.97 -7.00
N ILE A 107 -1.77 6.80 -6.87
CA ILE A 107 -2.46 5.52 -6.82
C ILE A 107 -2.25 4.98 -5.41
N PHE A 108 -3.32 4.99 -4.61
CA PHE A 108 -3.33 4.49 -3.24
C PHE A 108 -3.79 3.03 -3.22
N PHE A 109 -2.95 2.17 -2.66
CA PHE A 109 -3.27 0.76 -2.46
C PHE A 109 -3.99 0.56 -1.12
N SER A 110 -5.32 0.56 -1.20
CA SER A 110 -6.21 0.11 -0.14
C SER A 110 -6.20 -1.43 -0.04
N SER A 111 -7.29 -2.04 0.32
CA SER A 111 -7.44 -3.50 0.40
C SER A 111 -8.90 -3.89 0.18
N ALA A 112 -9.15 -5.09 -0.33
CA ALA A 112 -10.49 -5.67 -0.32
C ALA A 112 -11.01 -5.92 1.11
N GLU A 113 -10.15 -5.96 2.12
CA GLU A 113 -10.56 -6.09 3.52
C GLU A 113 -11.43 -4.93 4.03
N VAL A 114 -11.43 -3.77 3.34
CA VAL A 114 -12.34 -2.66 3.67
C VAL A 114 -13.83 -2.98 3.47
N TYR A 115 -14.13 -4.04 2.73
CA TYR A 115 -15.51 -4.55 2.63
C TYR A 115 -16.00 -5.24 3.91
N GLY A 116 -15.10 -5.52 4.86
CA GLY A 116 -15.42 -6.06 6.18
C GLY A 116 -16.10 -7.43 6.10
N ASP A 117 -17.15 -7.61 6.89
CA ASP A 117 -17.97 -8.83 6.96
C ASP A 117 -19.06 -8.93 5.87
N TYR A 118 -18.97 -8.12 4.81
CA TYR A 118 -19.93 -8.16 3.72
C TYR A 118 -19.88 -9.52 3.00
N ASP A 119 -21.00 -10.24 3.01
CA ASP A 119 -21.12 -11.64 2.59
C ASP A 119 -21.66 -11.84 1.15
N LYS A 120 -21.86 -10.72 0.39
CA LYS A 120 -22.37 -10.76 -0.97
C LYS A 120 -21.31 -10.36 -1.98
N GLU A 121 -21.70 -10.22 -3.25
CA GLU A 121 -20.80 -9.75 -4.31
C GLU A 121 -20.23 -8.35 -3.98
N MET A 122 -18.92 -8.26 -3.86
CA MET A 122 -18.22 -7.02 -3.56
C MET A 122 -18.08 -6.15 -4.81
N SER A 123 -18.49 -4.89 -4.70
CA SER A 123 -18.28 -3.88 -5.74
C SER A 123 -18.01 -2.51 -5.10
N GLU A 124 -17.43 -1.60 -5.87
CA GLU A 124 -17.14 -0.24 -5.39
C GLU A 124 -18.40 0.49 -4.93
N LYS A 125 -19.56 0.19 -5.55
CA LYS A 125 -20.85 0.82 -5.22
C LYS A 125 -21.36 0.46 -3.82
N ILE A 126 -20.94 -0.69 -3.28
CA ILE A 126 -21.35 -1.11 -1.92
C ILE A 126 -20.90 -0.09 -0.90
N MET A 127 -19.64 0.34 -0.98
CA MET A 127 -19.08 1.31 -0.03
C MET A 127 -19.68 2.72 -0.16
N ILE A 128 -20.36 2.99 -1.29
CA ILE A 128 -21.09 4.26 -1.50
C ILE A 128 -22.48 4.19 -0.90
N ASN A 129 -23.13 3.04 -1.00
CA ASN A 129 -24.54 2.87 -0.68
C ASN A 129 -24.79 2.39 0.76
N ASN A 130 -23.81 1.74 1.38
CA ASN A 130 -23.93 1.26 2.75
C ASN A 130 -23.29 2.26 3.71
N PRO A 131 -23.99 2.71 4.75
CA PRO A 131 -23.37 3.46 5.83
C PRO A 131 -22.22 2.66 6.44
N ILE A 132 -21.15 3.35 6.84
CA ILE A 132 -19.98 2.72 7.52
C ILE A 132 -20.43 1.95 8.77
N SER A 133 -21.47 2.43 9.44
CA SER A 133 -22.10 1.77 10.59
C SER A 133 -22.62 0.35 10.30
N ASP A 134 -22.86 0.02 9.05
CA ASP A 134 -23.45 -1.26 8.64
C ASP A 134 -22.39 -2.26 8.16
N THR A 135 -21.11 -1.88 8.19
CA THR A 135 -20.00 -2.72 7.76
C THR A 135 -19.02 -2.91 8.94
N TYR A 136 -18.96 -4.11 9.48
CA TYR A 136 -18.01 -4.44 10.54
C TYR A 136 -16.63 -4.70 9.94
N GLN A 137 -15.66 -3.86 10.29
CA GLN A 137 -14.28 -4.07 9.92
C GLN A 137 -13.68 -5.20 10.75
N MET A 138 -13.02 -6.16 10.12
CA MET A 138 -12.61 -7.40 10.76
C MET A 138 -11.33 -7.28 11.60
N ASN A 139 -10.54 -6.23 11.39
CA ASN A 139 -9.27 -6.00 12.08
C ASN A 139 -8.78 -4.56 11.90
N ASP A 140 -7.75 -4.17 12.67
CA ASP A 140 -7.14 -2.84 12.62
C ASP A 140 -6.53 -2.50 11.26
N TYR A 141 -6.02 -3.50 10.53
CA TYR A 141 -5.53 -3.28 9.19
C TYR A 141 -6.63 -2.79 8.24
N ALA A 142 -7.79 -3.45 8.23
CA ALA A 142 -8.95 -3.03 7.44
C ALA A 142 -9.40 -1.62 7.82
N ILE A 143 -9.47 -1.32 9.12
CA ILE A 143 -9.81 0.02 9.63
C ILE A 143 -8.79 1.04 9.14
N SER A 144 -7.50 0.76 9.21
CA SER A 144 -6.44 1.67 8.76
C SER A 144 -6.51 1.97 7.26
N LYS A 145 -6.84 0.95 6.45
CA LYS A 145 -7.04 1.12 5.00
C LYS A 145 -8.30 1.91 4.68
N TRP A 146 -9.39 1.66 5.40
CA TRP A 146 -10.61 2.42 5.27
C TRP A 146 -10.42 3.90 5.67
N ALA A 147 -9.75 4.16 6.80
CA ALA A 147 -9.35 5.51 7.19
C ALA A 147 -8.51 6.18 6.08
N GLY A 148 -7.60 5.44 5.45
CA GLY A 148 -6.80 5.91 4.33
C GLY A 148 -7.65 6.35 3.13
N GLU A 149 -8.69 5.59 2.77
CA GLU A 149 -9.61 5.98 1.70
C GLU A 149 -10.35 7.28 2.03
N LEU A 150 -10.83 7.42 3.27
CA LEU A 150 -11.49 8.64 3.73
C LEU A 150 -10.56 9.86 3.66
N ILE A 151 -9.29 9.69 4.03
CA ILE A 151 -8.26 10.75 3.95
C ILE A 151 -8.03 11.14 2.48
N CYS A 152 -7.93 10.17 1.56
CA CYS A 152 -7.80 10.43 0.13
C CYS A 152 -9.01 11.20 -0.42
N MET A 153 -10.22 10.73 -0.14
CA MET A 153 -11.47 11.37 -0.60
C MET A 153 -11.61 12.79 -0.06
N ASN A 154 -11.26 13.01 1.20
CA ASN A 154 -11.27 14.35 1.79
C ASN A 154 -10.28 15.28 1.09
N SER A 155 -9.06 14.82 0.81
CA SER A 155 -8.04 15.63 0.10
C SER A 155 -8.46 15.94 -1.34
N MET A 156 -9.05 14.98 -2.06
CA MET A 156 -9.60 15.24 -3.39
C MET A 156 -10.67 16.33 -3.36
N ARG A 157 -11.56 16.29 -2.38
CA ARG A 157 -12.65 17.28 -2.24
C ARG A 157 -12.16 18.67 -1.82
N MET A 158 -11.22 18.73 -0.88
CA MET A 158 -10.80 19.99 -0.24
C MET A 158 -9.64 20.67 -0.96
N PHE A 159 -8.79 19.91 -1.63
CA PHE A 159 -7.54 20.40 -2.22
C PHE A 159 -7.39 20.07 -3.71
N ASP A 160 -8.44 19.52 -4.34
CA ASP A 160 -8.41 19.11 -5.75
C ASP A 160 -7.20 18.22 -6.11
N THR A 161 -6.88 17.27 -5.22
CA THR A 161 -5.84 16.27 -5.49
C THR A 161 -6.40 15.17 -6.39
N GLN A 162 -5.53 14.49 -7.16
CA GLN A 162 -5.92 13.40 -8.04
C GLN A 162 -5.43 12.08 -7.46
N THR A 163 -6.34 11.27 -6.93
CA THR A 163 -6.03 9.97 -6.35
C THR A 163 -6.95 8.90 -6.91
N VAL A 164 -6.34 7.80 -7.38
CA VAL A 164 -7.05 6.56 -7.68
C VAL A 164 -6.87 5.63 -6.49
N ILE A 165 -7.97 5.11 -5.95
CA ILE A 165 -7.97 4.12 -4.86
C ILE A 165 -8.15 2.75 -5.48
N VAL A 166 -7.22 1.83 -5.22
CA VAL A 166 -7.30 0.44 -5.66
C VAL A 166 -7.46 -0.49 -4.45
N ARG A 167 -8.31 -1.49 -4.56
CA ARG A 167 -8.58 -2.49 -3.51
C ARG A 167 -8.14 -3.86 -4.01
N PRO A 168 -6.85 -4.22 -3.90
CA PRO A 168 -6.38 -5.54 -4.29
C PRO A 168 -7.09 -6.61 -3.49
N VAL A 169 -7.46 -7.69 -4.17
CA VAL A 169 -7.84 -8.96 -3.55
C VAL A 169 -6.56 -9.81 -3.46
N ASN A 170 -6.58 -10.90 -2.71
CA ASN A 170 -5.44 -11.78 -2.45
C ASN A 170 -4.50 -11.97 -3.66
N CYS A 171 -3.48 -11.11 -3.75
CA CYS A 171 -2.44 -11.21 -4.76
C CYS A 171 -1.41 -12.26 -4.36
N TYR A 172 -0.89 -12.99 -5.33
CA TYR A 172 0.22 -13.93 -5.14
C TYR A 172 1.14 -13.90 -6.38
N GLY A 173 2.40 -14.29 -6.21
CA GLY A 173 3.31 -14.37 -7.34
C GLY A 173 4.80 -14.24 -6.98
N PRO A 174 5.68 -14.01 -8.00
CA PRO A 174 7.11 -13.86 -7.79
C PRO A 174 7.43 -12.75 -6.77
N TYR A 175 8.50 -12.92 -6.01
CA TYR A 175 8.95 -12.01 -4.93
C TYR A 175 8.05 -11.95 -3.69
N GLU A 176 7.05 -12.81 -3.61
CA GLU A 176 6.31 -12.98 -2.37
C GLU A 176 7.08 -13.91 -1.43
N HIS A 177 7.54 -13.37 -0.31
CA HIS A 177 8.23 -14.15 0.71
C HIS A 177 7.22 -14.87 1.60
N TYR A 178 7.49 -16.14 1.88
CA TYR A 178 6.70 -16.91 2.83
C TYR A 178 6.80 -16.29 4.23
N THR A 179 5.64 -16.11 4.85
CA THR A 179 5.52 -15.90 6.30
C THR A 179 4.36 -16.74 6.82
N PRO A 180 4.32 -17.13 8.11
CA PRO A 180 3.22 -17.90 8.69
C PRO A 180 1.85 -17.20 8.55
N TYR A 181 1.84 -15.89 8.36
CA TYR A 181 0.65 -15.04 8.33
C TYR A 181 0.22 -14.61 6.93
N ARG A 182 0.97 -14.99 5.89
CA ARG A 182 0.62 -14.73 4.49
C ARG A 182 -0.48 -15.66 3.99
N GLY A 183 -1.11 -15.28 2.87
CA GLY A 183 -2.19 -16.03 2.23
C GLY A 183 -1.85 -17.51 1.99
N PHE A 184 -2.89 -18.32 1.81
CA PHE A 184 -2.74 -19.77 1.74
C PHE A 184 -1.86 -20.25 0.57
N ILE A 185 -1.87 -19.57 -0.60
CA ILE A 185 -1.09 -20.00 -1.77
C ILE A 185 0.42 -20.06 -1.48
N PRO A 186 1.09 -19.00 -1.01
CA PRO A 186 2.50 -19.08 -0.62
C PRO A 186 2.76 -20.11 0.48
N LYS A 187 1.83 -20.23 1.44
CA LYS A 187 1.92 -21.21 2.52
C LYS A 187 1.91 -22.64 1.99
N PHE A 188 0.99 -22.96 1.08
CA PHE A 188 0.92 -24.28 0.45
C PHE A 188 2.16 -24.60 -0.38
N ILE A 189 2.61 -23.65 -1.21
CA ILE A 189 3.83 -23.81 -2.01
C ILE A 189 5.03 -24.10 -1.09
N TYR A 190 5.22 -23.30 -0.05
CA TYR A 190 6.32 -23.46 0.89
C TYR A 190 6.28 -24.81 1.59
N LYS A 191 5.13 -25.18 2.20
CA LYS A 191 4.97 -26.46 2.91
C LYS A 191 5.20 -27.65 1.97
N ASN A 192 4.71 -27.58 0.73
CA ASN A 192 4.94 -28.64 -0.26
C ASN A 192 6.43 -28.79 -0.59
N LEU A 193 7.14 -27.68 -0.84
CA LEU A 193 8.58 -27.71 -1.11
C LEU A 193 9.38 -28.25 0.08
N MET A 194 8.95 -27.93 1.30
CA MET A 194 9.59 -28.38 2.54
C MET A 194 9.12 -29.77 3.00
N LYS A 195 8.22 -30.44 2.25
CA LYS A 195 7.61 -31.74 2.58
C LYS A 195 6.96 -31.77 3.98
N GLN A 196 6.32 -30.66 4.35
CA GLN A 196 5.57 -30.51 5.60
C GLN A 196 4.09 -30.82 5.38
N GLU A 197 3.44 -31.37 6.40
CA GLU A 197 2.00 -31.62 6.39
C GLU A 197 1.19 -30.34 6.35
N TYR A 198 0.00 -30.42 5.75
CA TYR A 198 -0.96 -29.32 5.73
C TYR A 198 -1.99 -29.53 6.83
N ASP A 199 -2.16 -28.54 7.71
CA ASP A 199 -3.38 -28.40 8.48
C ASP A 199 -4.39 -27.66 7.60
N VAL A 200 -5.48 -28.33 7.26
CA VAL A 200 -6.59 -27.79 6.44
C VAL A 200 -7.68 -27.27 7.37
#